data_e1e32e704af891d10a45ed0ddd1388f2
#
_entry.id   e1e32e704af891d10a45ed0ddd1388f2
#
_cell.length_a   1.000
_cell.length_b   1.000
_cell.length_c   1.000
_cell.angle_alpha   90.00
_cell.angle_beta   90.00
_cell.angle_gamma   90.00
#
_symmetry.space_group_name_H-M   'P 1'
#
loop_
_entity.id
_entity.type
_entity.pdbx_description
1 polymer ?
#
loop_
_entity_poly.entity_id
_entity_poly.type
_entity_poly.pdbx_seq_one_letter_code
_entity_poly.pdbx_strand_id
1 'polypeptide(L)'
;MTIQTKNLILAPHLPRHLRALLRGEQEFKNIAGLRVADGIRDQFLSASSDFIKSIDNAREADPWRLGFAVIHSTENTLIGMGGFPGPPDADGVAEIAYGIAPAYQGKGYATEVANALIDFASRDKSVRLLCAYTLTETNASTRVLAKCGFKKVSETVDPENNLPVWRWERSPRSTSTS
;
A
#
# COMPACT_ATOMS: atom_id res chain seq x y z
N MET A 1 6.77 9.25 10.83
CA MET A 1 6.28 8.15 11.70
C MET A 1 6.48 6.83 10.97
N THR A 2 7.33 5.97 11.47
CA THR A 2 7.64 4.66 10.90
C THR A 2 6.87 3.58 11.64
N ILE A 3 6.32 2.59 10.94
CA ILE A 3 5.59 1.47 11.53
C ILE A 3 6.49 0.24 11.48
N GLN A 4 6.73 -0.38 12.62
CA GLN A 4 7.46 -1.63 12.72
C GLN A 4 6.48 -2.78 12.91
N THR A 5 6.70 -3.87 12.18
CA THR A 5 5.98 -5.13 12.31
C THR A 5 6.97 -6.24 12.68
N LYS A 6 6.54 -7.48 12.65
CA LYS A 6 7.43 -8.62 12.98
C LYS A 6 8.65 -8.72 12.05
N ASN A 7 8.44 -8.54 10.75
CA ASN A 7 9.48 -8.74 9.74
C ASN A 7 9.78 -7.48 8.92
N LEU A 8 8.94 -6.46 9.02
CA LEU A 8 8.95 -5.33 8.10
C LEU A 8 9.04 -3.99 8.82
N ILE A 9 9.53 -3.01 8.08
CA ILE A 9 9.47 -1.59 8.43
C ILE A 9 8.69 -0.90 7.32
N LEU A 10 7.57 -0.26 7.68
CA LEU A 10 6.84 0.63 6.78
C LEU A 10 7.26 2.07 7.08
N ALA A 11 8.04 2.65 6.20
CA ALA A 11 8.51 4.03 6.32
C ALA A 11 7.73 4.92 5.34
N PRO A 12 7.20 6.08 5.79
CA PRO A 12 6.57 7.01 4.86
C PRO A 12 7.51 7.34 3.72
N HIS A 13 7.01 7.29 2.49
CA HIS A 13 7.82 7.64 1.34
C HIS A 13 8.28 9.10 1.41
N LEU A 14 9.58 9.31 1.28
CA LEU A 14 10.14 10.64 1.08
C LEU A 14 10.10 10.98 -0.42
N PRO A 15 9.61 12.16 -0.82
CA PRO A 15 9.55 12.55 -2.23
C PRO A 15 10.88 12.40 -2.96
N ARG A 16 12.01 12.72 -2.30
CA ARG A 16 13.36 12.53 -2.86
C ARG A 16 13.68 11.06 -3.18
N HIS A 17 13.20 10.11 -2.37
CA HIS A 17 13.40 8.68 -2.60
C HIS A 17 12.56 8.19 -3.79
N LEU A 18 11.31 8.63 -3.88
CA LEU A 18 10.44 8.30 -5.01
C LEU A 18 10.98 8.88 -6.32
N ARG A 19 11.46 10.13 -6.33
CA ARG A 19 12.10 10.72 -7.50
C ARG A 19 13.38 9.97 -7.90
N ALA A 20 14.17 9.53 -6.93
CA ALA A 20 15.34 8.70 -7.19
C ALA A 20 14.97 7.36 -7.83
N LEU A 21 13.90 6.71 -7.33
CA LEU A 21 13.40 5.45 -7.88
C LEU A 21 12.88 5.61 -9.33
N LEU A 22 12.27 6.75 -9.66
CA LEU A 22 11.87 7.07 -11.03
C LEU A 22 13.09 7.10 -11.98
N ARG A 23 14.23 7.63 -11.51
CA ARG A 23 15.46 7.72 -12.31
C ARG A 23 16.18 6.38 -12.42
N GLY A 24 16.16 5.55 -11.38
CA GLY A 24 16.75 4.21 -11.40
C GLY A 24 17.03 3.63 -10.03
N GLU A 25 17.21 2.31 -9.99
CA GLU A 25 17.47 1.58 -8.74
C GLU A 25 18.80 1.96 -8.10
N GLN A 26 19.83 2.21 -8.92
CA GLN A 26 21.14 2.62 -8.41
C GLN A 26 21.09 4.00 -7.77
N GLU A 27 20.36 4.95 -8.34
CA GLU A 27 20.17 6.27 -7.75
C GLU A 27 19.35 6.20 -6.46
N PHE A 28 18.30 5.38 -6.45
CA PHE A 28 17.54 5.11 -5.24
C PHE A 28 18.44 4.54 -4.13
N LYS A 29 19.27 3.54 -4.46
CA LYS A 29 20.22 2.96 -3.50
C LYS A 29 21.20 4.00 -2.95
N ASN A 30 21.70 4.88 -3.79
CA ASN A 30 22.63 5.94 -3.38
C ASN A 30 21.97 6.96 -2.43
N ILE A 31 20.70 7.31 -2.66
CA ILE A 31 19.97 8.34 -1.90
C ILE A 31 19.28 7.75 -0.66
N ALA A 32 18.66 6.59 -0.79
CA ALA A 32 17.88 5.96 0.29
C ALA A 32 18.71 4.99 1.15
N GLY A 33 19.85 4.51 0.65
CA GLY A 33 20.67 3.51 1.34
C GLY A 33 20.04 2.10 1.35
N LEU A 34 19.04 1.86 0.52
CA LEU A 34 18.29 0.60 0.45
C LEU A 34 18.52 -0.08 -0.89
N ARG A 35 18.58 -1.41 -0.87
CA ARG A 35 18.44 -2.20 -2.09
C ARG A 35 16.99 -2.20 -2.54
N VAL A 36 16.75 -2.47 -3.82
CA VAL A 36 15.41 -2.61 -4.40
C VAL A 36 15.24 -4.06 -4.86
N ALA A 37 14.19 -4.73 -4.42
CA ALA A 37 13.87 -6.08 -4.89
C ALA A 37 13.39 -6.04 -6.35
N ASP A 38 13.72 -7.09 -7.10
CA ASP A 38 13.32 -7.23 -8.49
C ASP A 38 11.80 -7.07 -8.66
N GLY A 39 11.40 -6.31 -9.67
CA GLY A 39 10.01 -6.04 -10.01
C GLY A 39 9.37 -4.83 -9.28
N ILE A 40 9.97 -4.33 -8.20
CA ILE A 40 9.39 -3.18 -7.46
C ILE A 40 9.39 -1.91 -8.31
N ARG A 41 10.50 -1.61 -8.99
CA ARG A 41 10.55 -0.43 -9.85
C ARG A 41 9.54 -0.50 -10.99
N ASP A 42 9.36 -1.67 -11.60
CA ASP A 42 8.37 -1.87 -12.68
C ASP A 42 6.95 -1.68 -12.15
N GLN A 43 6.62 -2.22 -10.98
CA GLN A 43 5.34 -1.96 -10.32
C GLN A 43 5.13 -0.46 -10.05
N PHE A 44 6.15 0.22 -9.57
CA PHE A 44 6.10 1.65 -9.31
C PHE A 44 5.90 2.47 -10.58
N LEU A 45 6.59 2.14 -11.68
CA LEU A 45 6.45 2.82 -12.97
C LEU A 45 5.08 2.56 -13.62
N SER A 46 4.40 1.47 -13.25
CA SER A 46 3.04 1.16 -13.72
C SER A 46 1.94 1.83 -12.89
N ALA A 47 2.30 2.59 -11.85
CA ALA A 47 1.34 3.35 -11.05
C ALA A 47 0.61 4.41 -11.90
N SER A 48 -0.53 4.89 -11.40
CA SER A 48 -1.32 5.89 -12.10
C SER A 48 -0.52 7.16 -12.42
N SER A 49 -0.84 7.79 -13.55
CA SER A 49 -0.19 9.06 -13.93
C SER A 49 -0.39 10.16 -12.89
N ASP A 50 -1.51 10.16 -12.19
CA ASP A 50 -1.80 11.13 -11.14
C ASP A 50 -0.93 10.92 -9.90
N PHE A 51 -0.65 9.66 -9.55
CA PHE A 51 0.30 9.33 -8.49
C PHE A 51 1.72 9.82 -8.85
N ILE A 52 2.18 9.52 -10.07
CA ILE A 52 3.50 9.97 -10.53
C ILE A 52 3.60 11.51 -10.52
N LYS A 53 2.58 12.22 -10.99
CA LYS A 53 2.54 13.70 -10.93
C LYS A 53 2.53 14.23 -9.49
N SER A 54 1.88 13.52 -8.56
CA SER A 54 1.85 13.92 -7.15
C SER A 54 3.24 13.93 -6.51
N ILE A 55 4.14 13.06 -6.96
CA ILE A 55 5.54 12.99 -6.49
C ILE A 55 6.31 14.27 -6.85
N ASP A 56 6.09 14.80 -8.05
CA ASP A 56 6.78 16.02 -8.51
C ASP A 56 6.40 17.24 -7.67
N ASN A 57 5.16 17.31 -7.24
CA ASN A 57 4.63 18.41 -6.44
C ASN A 57 4.86 18.24 -4.93
N ALA A 58 5.20 17.05 -4.48
CA ALA A 58 5.38 16.75 -3.06
C ALA A 58 6.67 17.39 -2.51
N ARG A 59 6.56 18.04 -1.35
CA ARG A 59 7.69 18.66 -0.63
C ARG A 59 8.12 17.82 0.58
N GLU A 60 7.18 17.12 1.18
CA GLU A 60 7.40 16.30 2.37
C GLU A 60 6.65 14.97 2.26
N ALA A 61 6.95 14.06 3.18
CA ALA A 61 6.26 12.78 3.26
C ALA A 61 4.78 12.99 3.62
N ASP A 62 3.91 12.36 2.84
CA ASP A 62 2.47 12.32 3.10
C ASP A 62 1.99 10.87 3.01
N PRO A 63 1.83 10.15 4.14
CA PRO A 63 1.40 8.76 4.13
C PRO A 63 0.06 8.52 3.41
N TRP A 64 -0.85 9.50 3.41
CA TRP A 64 -2.13 9.37 2.74
C TRP A 64 -2.05 9.51 1.21
N ARG A 65 -1.07 10.22 0.69
CA ARG A 65 -0.91 10.45 -0.76
C ARG A 65 0.25 9.70 -1.38
N LEU A 66 1.35 9.57 -0.64
CA LEU A 66 2.56 8.93 -1.14
C LEU A 66 2.74 7.50 -0.60
N GLY A 67 2.03 7.13 0.47
CA GLY A 67 2.12 5.81 1.08
C GLY A 67 3.43 5.54 1.79
N PHE A 68 3.76 4.26 1.90
CA PHE A 68 4.88 3.71 2.66
C PHE A 68 5.77 2.83 1.79
N ALA A 69 7.06 2.96 1.98
CA ALA A 69 8.04 1.98 1.57
C ALA A 69 7.94 0.76 2.50
N VAL A 70 7.82 -0.43 1.94
CA VAL A 70 7.85 -1.69 2.68
C VAL A 70 9.26 -2.26 2.63
N ILE A 71 9.95 -2.22 3.75
CA ILE A 71 11.36 -2.58 3.87
C ILE A 71 11.48 -3.87 4.68
N HIS A 72 12.20 -4.85 4.15
CA HIS A 72 12.55 -6.05 4.90
C HIS A 72 13.58 -5.70 5.98
N SER A 73 13.23 -5.91 7.26
CA SER A 73 13.97 -5.35 8.39
C SER A 73 15.42 -5.84 8.50
N THR A 74 15.68 -7.11 8.17
CA THR A 74 17.02 -7.71 8.27
C THR A 74 17.83 -7.60 6.97
N GLU A 75 17.17 -7.52 5.81
CA GLU A 75 17.85 -7.46 4.52
C GLU A 75 18.12 -6.03 4.03
N ASN A 76 17.55 -5.04 4.69
CA ASN A 76 17.63 -3.63 4.31
C ASN A 76 17.27 -3.41 2.82
N THR A 77 16.16 -4.03 2.40
CA THR A 77 15.72 -4.08 1.01
C THR A 77 14.29 -3.58 0.90
N LEU A 78 14.03 -2.69 -0.03
CA LEU A 78 12.68 -2.28 -0.44
C LEU A 78 12.03 -3.47 -1.16
N ILE A 79 11.05 -4.10 -0.55
CA ILE A 79 10.38 -5.30 -1.05
C ILE A 79 8.94 -5.07 -1.46
N GLY A 80 8.42 -3.89 -1.25
CA GLY A 80 7.04 -3.56 -1.58
C GLY A 80 6.70 -2.12 -1.32
N MET A 81 5.47 -1.80 -1.62
CA MET A 81 4.85 -0.52 -1.35
C MET A 81 3.44 -0.74 -0.82
N GLY A 82 2.97 0.16 0.01
CA GLY A 82 1.61 0.13 0.50
C GLY A 82 1.13 1.51 0.89
N GLY A 83 -0.16 1.76 0.81
CA GLY A 83 -0.68 3.05 1.19
C GLY A 83 -2.12 3.27 0.76
N PHE A 84 -2.40 4.51 0.46
CA PHE A 84 -3.73 5.02 0.17
C PHE A 84 -3.65 5.91 -1.08
N PRO A 85 -4.69 5.93 -1.96
CA PRO A 85 -4.75 6.89 -3.07
C PRO A 85 -4.93 8.34 -2.61
N GLY A 86 -5.31 8.54 -1.36
CA GLY A 86 -5.53 9.83 -0.74
C GLY A 86 -6.08 9.69 0.68
N PRO A 87 -6.32 10.81 1.37
CA PRO A 87 -6.99 10.80 2.66
C PRO A 87 -8.42 10.26 2.54
N PRO A 88 -9.08 9.92 3.68
CA PRO A 88 -10.48 9.52 3.67
C PRO A 88 -11.35 10.52 2.92
N ASP A 89 -12.30 10.02 2.16
CA ASP A 89 -13.27 10.88 1.44
C ASP A 89 -14.27 11.54 2.40
N ALA A 90 -15.23 12.28 1.84
CA ALA A 90 -16.25 12.99 2.61
C ALA A 90 -17.14 12.05 3.45
N ASP A 91 -17.27 10.80 3.05
CA ASP A 91 -18.05 9.77 3.77
C ASP A 91 -17.17 9.01 4.78
N GLY A 92 -15.89 9.32 4.85
CA GLY A 92 -14.92 8.68 5.72
C GLY A 92 -14.43 7.33 5.21
N VAL A 93 -14.47 7.11 3.90
CA VAL A 93 -13.96 5.89 3.26
C VAL A 93 -12.49 6.08 2.92
N ALA A 94 -11.64 5.16 3.36
CA ALA A 94 -10.23 5.08 2.99
C ALA A 94 -9.95 3.78 2.25
N GLU A 95 -9.33 3.89 1.08
CA GLU A 95 -8.91 2.74 0.27
C GLU A 95 -7.48 2.34 0.64
N ILE A 96 -7.23 1.04 0.85
CA ILE A 96 -5.87 0.51 0.98
C ILE A 96 -5.44 -0.18 -0.31
N ALA A 97 -4.17 0.02 -0.66
CA ALA A 97 -3.52 -0.69 -1.75
C ALA A 97 -2.09 -1.08 -1.34
N TYR A 98 -1.62 -2.23 -1.78
CA TYR A 98 -0.28 -2.71 -1.48
C TYR A 98 0.21 -3.70 -2.54
N GLY A 99 1.51 -3.84 -2.64
CA GLY A 99 2.17 -4.82 -3.50
C GLY A 99 3.50 -5.26 -2.90
N ILE A 100 3.83 -6.55 -3.08
CA ILE A 100 5.07 -7.18 -2.63
C ILE A 100 5.80 -7.76 -3.83
N ALA A 101 7.12 -7.59 -3.89
CA ALA A 101 7.97 -8.16 -4.92
C ALA A 101 7.80 -9.69 -5.04
N PRO A 102 7.85 -10.26 -6.25
CA PRO A 102 7.59 -11.68 -6.47
C PRO A 102 8.41 -12.60 -5.58
N ALA A 103 9.70 -12.33 -5.38
CA ALA A 103 10.59 -13.15 -4.54
C ALA A 103 10.21 -13.17 -3.04
N TYR A 104 9.39 -12.21 -2.60
CA TYR A 104 8.96 -12.05 -1.21
C TYR A 104 7.49 -12.43 -0.97
N GLN A 105 6.78 -12.87 -2.00
CA GLN A 105 5.41 -13.35 -1.90
C GLN A 105 5.33 -14.73 -1.23
N GLY A 106 4.15 -15.08 -0.70
CA GLY A 106 3.90 -16.37 -0.05
C GLY A 106 4.52 -16.51 1.35
N LYS A 107 5.00 -15.45 1.95
CA LYS A 107 5.67 -15.42 3.27
C LYS A 107 4.88 -14.67 4.35
N GLY A 108 3.66 -14.22 4.04
CA GLY A 108 2.80 -13.47 4.96
C GLY A 108 3.08 -11.96 5.02
N TYR A 109 4.00 -11.44 4.22
CA TYR A 109 4.36 -10.02 4.26
C TYR A 109 3.23 -9.09 3.80
N ALA A 110 2.46 -9.51 2.78
CA ALA A 110 1.29 -8.73 2.36
C ALA A 110 0.24 -8.59 3.47
N THR A 111 0.05 -9.63 4.27
CA THR A 111 -0.83 -9.60 5.45
C THR A 111 -0.28 -8.65 6.53
N GLU A 112 1.03 -8.65 6.78
CA GLU A 112 1.66 -7.69 7.71
C GLU A 112 1.44 -6.25 7.23
N VAL A 113 1.65 -5.98 5.93
CA VAL A 113 1.44 -4.65 5.34
C VAL A 113 -0.01 -4.23 5.46
N ALA A 114 -0.95 -5.08 5.06
CA ALA A 114 -2.38 -4.76 5.13
C ALA A 114 -2.82 -4.42 6.57
N ASN A 115 -2.41 -5.22 7.56
CA ASN A 115 -2.71 -4.94 8.97
C ASN A 115 -2.08 -3.62 9.43
N ALA A 116 -0.85 -3.32 9.04
CA ALA A 116 -0.19 -2.06 9.38
C ALA A 116 -0.92 -0.84 8.79
N LEU A 117 -1.41 -0.94 7.55
CA LEU A 117 -2.21 0.11 6.91
C LEU A 117 -3.58 0.28 7.60
N ILE A 118 -4.22 -0.83 7.98
CA ILE A 118 -5.48 -0.82 8.74
C ILE A 118 -5.27 -0.11 10.08
N ASP A 119 -4.23 -0.46 10.82
CA ASP A 119 -3.92 0.14 12.11
C ASP A 119 -3.58 1.63 11.98
N PHE A 120 -2.86 2.01 10.93
CA PHE A 120 -2.58 3.42 10.64
C PHE A 120 -3.88 4.20 10.39
N ALA A 121 -4.72 3.72 9.48
CA ALA A 121 -5.97 4.39 9.13
C ALA A 121 -6.96 4.43 10.31
N SER A 122 -6.98 3.40 11.15
CA SER A 122 -7.89 3.32 12.31
C SER A 122 -7.60 4.36 13.40
N ARG A 123 -6.43 4.97 13.38
CA ARG A 123 -6.07 6.07 14.31
C ARG A 123 -6.68 7.40 13.89
N ASP A 124 -7.01 7.54 12.62
CA ASP A 124 -7.73 8.72 12.11
C ASP A 124 -9.23 8.56 12.42
N LYS A 125 -9.76 9.49 13.22
CA LYS A 125 -11.17 9.45 13.66
C LYS A 125 -12.15 9.74 12.52
N SER A 126 -11.69 10.31 11.41
CA SER A 126 -12.51 10.56 10.23
C SER A 126 -12.75 9.29 9.41
N VAL A 127 -11.89 8.26 9.56
CA VAL A 127 -12.07 6.96 8.89
C VAL A 127 -13.23 6.20 9.50
N ARG A 128 -14.24 5.92 8.69
CA ARG A 128 -15.45 5.17 9.06
C ARG A 128 -15.50 3.80 8.40
N LEU A 129 -14.89 3.67 7.22
CA LEU A 129 -14.87 2.46 6.43
C LEU A 129 -13.53 2.32 5.73
N LEU A 130 -13.01 1.09 5.69
CA LEU A 130 -11.88 0.73 4.85
C LEU A 130 -12.36 -0.07 3.67
N CYS A 131 -11.85 0.23 2.47
CA CYS A 131 -12.11 -0.56 1.28
C CYS A 131 -10.82 -0.96 0.58
N ALA A 132 -10.92 -1.96 -0.28
CA ALA A 132 -9.85 -2.41 -1.17
C ALA A 132 -10.48 -3.01 -2.42
N TYR A 133 -9.71 -3.07 -3.50
CA TYR A 133 -10.15 -3.65 -4.77
C TYR A 133 -9.22 -4.77 -5.21
N THR A 134 -9.78 -5.80 -5.79
CA THR A 134 -9.05 -6.93 -6.39
C THR A 134 -9.61 -7.27 -7.75
N LEU A 135 -8.84 -8.03 -8.54
CA LEU A 135 -9.41 -8.71 -9.72
C LEU A 135 -10.57 -9.63 -9.29
N THR A 136 -11.45 -9.94 -10.24
CA THR A 136 -12.63 -10.78 -10.02
C THR A 136 -12.30 -12.27 -10.04
N GLU A 137 -11.28 -12.64 -9.30
CA GLU A 137 -10.80 -14.02 -9.16
C GLU A 137 -10.28 -14.28 -7.75
N THR A 138 -10.34 -15.52 -7.30
CA THR A 138 -9.72 -15.93 -6.05
C THR A 138 -8.22 -16.06 -6.25
N ASN A 139 -7.44 -15.23 -5.56
CA ASN A 139 -5.99 -15.16 -5.65
C ASN A 139 -5.35 -14.81 -4.31
N ALA A 140 -4.04 -14.54 -4.31
CA ALA A 140 -3.31 -14.17 -3.10
C ALA A 140 -3.88 -12.91 -2.43
N SER A 141 -4.25 -11.88 -3.20
CA SER A 141 -4.83 -10.63 -2.68
C SER A 141 -6.17 -10.86 -1.98
N THR A 142 -7.07 -11.65 -2.56
CA THR A 142 -8.37 -11.96 -1.94
C THR A 142 -8.21 -12.73 -0.65
N ARG A 143 -7.23 -13.64 -0.57
CA ARG A 143 -6.90 -14.39 0.66
C ARG A 143 -6.35 -13.47 1.74
N VAL A 144 -5.47 -12.54 1.40
CA VAL A 144 -4.92 -11.54 2.34
C VAL A 144 -6.04 -10.67 2.90
N LEU A 145 -6.91 -10.13 2.05
CA LEU A 145 -8.03 -9.29 2.49
C LEU A 145 -8.99 -10.06 3.42
N ALA A 146 -9.34 -11.30 3.07
CA ALA A 146 -10.18 -12.13 3.93
C ALA A 146 -9.53 -12.37 5.31
N LYS A 147 -8.23 -12.68 5.35
CA LYS A 147 -7.48 -12.83 6.62
C LYS A 147 -7.46 -11.54 7.44
N CYS A 148 -7.43 -10.38 6.79
CA CYS A 148 -7.46 -9.08 7.45
C CYS A 148 -8.88 -8.60 7.80
N GLY A 149 -9.90 -9.45 7.67
CA GLY A 149 -11.27 -9.16 8.07
C GLY A 149 -12.08 -8.36 7.05
N PHE A 150 -11.61 -8.21 5.83
CA PHE A 150 -12.42 -7.64 4.75
C PHE A 150 -13.45 -8.66 4.24
N LYS A 151 -14.58 -8.15 3.80
CA LYS A 151 -15.64 -8.93 3.14
C LYS A 151 -15.88 -8.36 1.74
N LYS A 152 -16.00 -9.25 0.76
CA LYS A 152 -16.41 -8.86 -0.59
C LYS A 152 -17.87 -8.40 -0.55
N VAL A 153 -18.13 -7.19 -1.01
CA VAL A 153 -19.44 -6.55 -0.95
C VAL A 153 -20.08 -6.32 -2.31
N SER A 154 -19.28 -6.10 -3.35
CA SER A 154 -19.79 -5.84 -4.70
C SER A 154 -18.75 -6.12 -5.78
N GLU A 155 -19.24 -6.13 -7.02
CA GLU A 155 -18.42 -6.03 -8.21
C GLU A 155 -18.67 -4.66 -8.84
N THR A 156 -17.62 -4.01 -9.31
CA THR A 156 -17.66 -2.71 -9.97
C THR A 156 -16.63 -2.67 -11.09
N VAL A 157 -16.48 -1.54 -11.73
CA VAL A 157 -15.53 -1.34 -12.84
C VAL A 157 -14.45 -0.37 -12.39
N ASP A 158 -13.20 -0.75 -12.60
CA ASP A 158 -12.06 0.12 -12.37
C ASP A 158 -12.11 1.28 -13.39
N PRO A 159 -12.18 2.55 -12.93
CA PRO A 159 -12.28 3.70 -13.83
C PRO A 159 -11.03 3.93 -14.70
N GLU A 160 -9.87 3.41 -14.32
CA GLU A 160 -8.63 3.61 -15.07
C GLU A 160 -8.51 2.69 -16.29
N ASN A 161 -8.92 1.43 -16.15
CA ASN A 161 -8.73 0.42 -17.19
C ASN A 161 -10.02 -0.22 -17.69
N ASN A 162 -11.17 0.15 -17.13
CA ASN A 162 -12.51 -0.36 -17.45
C ASN A 162 -12.67 -1.88 -17.27
N LEU A 163 -11.85 -2.48 -16.38
CA LEU A 163 -11.94 -3.89 -16.03
C LEU A 163 -12.85 -4.12 -14.83
N PRO A 164 -13.55 -5.28 -14.74
CA PRO A 164 -14.31 -5.61 -13.55
C PRO A 164 -13.37 -5.88 -12.37
N VAL A 165 -13.75 -5.37 -11.21
CA VAL A 165 -13.04 -5.57 -9.94
C VAL A 165 -14.03 -5.88 -8.82
N TRP A 166 -13.58 -6.64 -7.82
CA TRP A 166 -14.31 -6.84 -6.59
C TRP A 166 -13.96 -5.78 -5.58
N ARG A 167 -14.98 -5.19 -4.96
CA ARG A 167 -14.86 -4.28 -3.84
C ARG A 167 -14.97 -5.06 -2.54
N TRP A 168 -14.01 -4.82 -1.66
CA TRP A 168 -13.92 -5.37 -0.32
C TRP A 168 -14.04 -4.26 0.70
N GLU A 169 -14.70 -4.53 1.81
CA GLU A 169 -14.91 -3.56 2.89
C GLU A 169 -14.71 -4.17 4.26
N ARG A 170 -14.25 -3.33 5.19
CA ARG A 170 -14.23 -3.65 6.62
C ARG A 170 -14.37 -2.38 7.46
N SER A 171 -14.86 -2.55 8.71
CA SER A 171 -14.77 -1.49 9.72
C SER A 171 -13.29 -1.22 10.08
N PRO A 172 -12.88 0.05 10.28
CA PRO A 172 -11.52 0.37 10.71
C PRO A 172 -11.21 -0.19 12.10
N ARG A 173 -12.21 -0.32 12.97
CA ARG A 173 -12.05 -0.85 14.33
C ARG A 173 -12.59 -2.27 14.37
N SER A 174 -11.83 -3.20 15.01
CA SER A 174 -12.39 -4.48 15.37
C SER A 174 -13.58 -4.23 16.32
N THR A 175 -14.75 -4.72 15.95
CA THR A 175 -15.82 -4.88 16.92
C THR A 175 -15.33 -5.90 17.95
N SER A 176 -14.80 -5.41 19.08
CA SER A 176 -14.68 -6.23 20.26
C SER A 176 -16.11 -6.57 20.66
N THR A 177 -16.55 -7.77 20.32
CA THR A 177 -17.73 -8.39 20.89
C THR A 177 -17.40 -8.61 22.35
N SER A 178 -17.98 -7.77 23.19
CA SER A 178 -18.03 -8.01 24.65
C SER A 178 -18.90 -9.21 24.91
#